data_e43b1c03b849ffdb3e82e36ee1e9c236
#
_entry.id   e43b1c03b849ffdb3e82e36ee1e9c236
#
_cell.length_a   1.000
_cell.length_b   1.000
_cell.length_c   1.000
_cell.angle_alpha   90.00
_cell.angle_beta   90.00
_cell.angle_gamma   90.00
#
_symmetry.space_group_name_H-M   'P 1'
#
loop_
_entity.id
_entity.type
_entity.pdbx_description
1 polymer ?
#
loop_
_entity_poly.entity_id
_entity_poly.type
_entity_poly.pdbx_seq_one_letter_code
_entity_poly.pdbx_strand_id
1 'polypeptide(L)'
;MSRLLAGSGCRSATGGVSLWLSYPDIAHEDSFSIRLDNAEQLRDLRLLTVPIDSRINLATEAAHRDAPQSPFYRTWMRDRYAEVVETIDSVQAGNWLPLGQLAELDSIRLHGITMSGSRENKIFAWEPENIPLFRLCNRLREQGVPVYFSTDTGPTTVFLTD
;
A
#
# COMPACT_ATOMS: atom_id res chain seq x y z
N MET A 1 -13.30 8.47 16.76
CA MET A 1 -13.81 9.44 15.75
C MET A 1 -13.11 9.33 14.41
N SER A 2 -11.77 9.23 14.33
CA SER A 2 -11.04 9.14 13.03
C SER A 2 -11.52 8.03 12.11
N ARG A 3 -11.86 6.84 12.63
CA ARG A 3 -12.39 5.70 11.85
C ARG A 3 -13.72 5.99 11.13
N LEU A 4 -14.47 7.00 11.59
CA LEU A 4 -15.73 7.39 10.97
C LEU A 4 -15.54 8.22 9.71
N LEU A 5 -14.33 8.71 9.47
CA LEU A 5 -14.00 9.57 8.33
C LEU A 5 -13.40 8.79 7.18
N ALA A 6 -12.40 7.96 7.46
CA ALA A 6 -11.74 7.12 6.46
C ALA A 6 -10.85 6.06 7.12
N GLY A 7 -10.57 4.95 6.44
CA GLY A 7 -9.65 3.92 6.92
C GLY A 7 -8.23 4.43 7.14
N SER A 8 -7.74 5.33 6.27
CA SER A 8 -6.45 6.02 6.44
C SER A 8 -6.41 6.87 7.72
N GLY A 9 -7.51 7.53 8.08
CA GLY A 9 -7.63 8.27 9.32
C GLY A 9 -7.50 7.39 10.56
N CYS A 10 -8.01 6.16 10.50
CA CYS A 10 -7.86 5.19 11.59
C CYS A 10 -6.39 4.84 11.81
N ARG A 11 -5.65 4.51 10.75
CA ARG A 11 -4.21 4.20 10.81
C ARG A 11 -3.38 5.38 11.28
N SER A 12 -3.63 6.56 10.74
CA SER A 12 -2.92 7.79 11.12
C SER A 12 -3.08 8.14 12.61
N ALA A 13 -4.25 7.89 13.18
CA ALA A 13 -4.51 8.13 14.60
C ALA A 13 -3.82 7.11 15.52
N THR A 14 -3.51 5.90 15.01
CA THR A 14 -2.80 4.87 15.76
C THR A 14 -1.30 5.14 15.78
N GLY A 15 -0.74 5.66 14.69
CA GLY A 15 0.68 5.93 14.50
C GLY A 15 1.52 4.67 14.29
N GLY A 16 2.79 4.88 13.89
CA GLY A 16 3.72 3.79 13.60
C GLY A 16 3.25 2.89 12.45
N VAL A 17 3.72 1.65 12.44
CA VAL A 17 3.18 0.62 11.54
C VAL A 17 1.93 0.03 12.18
N SER A 18 0.82 0.16 11.51
CA SER A 18 -0.47 -0.23 12.06
C SER A 18 -1.25 -1.16 11.12
N LEU A 19 -1.90 -2.13 11.72
CA LEU A 19 -2.86 -3.01 11.05
C LEU A 19 -4.27 -2.46 11.24
N TRP A 20 -4.97 -2.19 10.15
CA TRP A 20 -6.37 -1.86 10.17
C TRP A 20 -7.22 -3.08 9.83
N LEU A 21 -8.07 -3.48 10.77
CA LEU A 21 -9.01 -4.58 10.57
C LEU A 21 -10.20 -4.09 9.75
N SER A 22 -10.33 -4.64 8.54
CA SER A 22 -11.44 -4.38 7.63
C SER A 22 -11.64 -5.59 6.71
N TYR A 23 -12.83 -6.15 6.71
CA TYR A 23 -13.24 -7.24 5.83
C TYR A 23 -14.74 -7.11 5.53
N PRO A 24 -15.27 -7.78 4.49
CA PRO A 24 -16.70 -7.72 4.19
C PRO A 24 -17.56 -8.04 5.40
N ASP A 25 -18.62 -7.25 5.60
CA ASP A 25 -19.61 -7.41 6.68
C ASP A 25 -19.08 -7.22 8.11
N ILE A 26 -17.85 -6.69 8.28
CA ILE A 26 -17.36 -6.33 9.62
C ILE A 26 -18.26 -5.27 10.26
N ALA A 27 -18.65 -5.48 11.52
CA ALA A 27 -19.37 -4.47 12.26
C ALA A 27 -18.51 -3.20 12.43
N HIS A 28 -19.13 -2.04 12.41
CA HIS A 28 -18.42 -0.76 12.43
C HIS A 28 -17.57 -0.59 13.70
N GLU A 29 -18.04 -1.07 14.84
CA GLU A 29 -17.34 -1.10 16.11
C GLU A 29 -16.10 -1.98 16.10
N ASP A 30 -16.09 -3.04 15.29
CA ASP A 30 -14.99 -4.00 15.18
C ASP A 30 -13.94 -3.58 14.14
N SER A 31 -14.25 -2.58 13.30
CA SER A 31 -13.30 -2.00 12.36
C SER A 31 -12.43 -0.95 13.05
N PHE A 32 -11.23 -1.34 13.46
CA PHE A 32 -10.27 -0.47 14.15
C PHE A 32 -8.84 -0.78 13.73
N SER A 33 -7.92 0.08 14.14
CA SER A 33 -6.50 -0.07 13.87
C SER A 33 -5.72 -0.35 15.15
N ILE A 34 -4.79 -1.29 15.07
CA ILE A 34 -3.84 -1.62 16.13
C ILE A 34 -2.42 -1.32 15.68
N ARG A 35 -1.57 -0.87 16.59
CA ARG A 35 -0.15 -0.67 16.32
C ARG A 35 0.59 -2.00 16.43
N LEU A 36 1.44 -2.30 15.45
CA LEU A 36 2.21 -3.54 15.38
C LEU A 36 3.64 -3.38 15.87
N ASP A 37 4.23 -2.19 15.69
CA ASP A 37 5.62 -1.90 16.07
C ASP A 37 5.71 -1.19 17.43
N ASN A 38 6.91 -1.20 18.00
CA ASN A 38 7.32 -0.24 19.01
C ASN A 38 8.33 0.76 18.40
N ALA A 39 8.67 1.80 19.16
CA ALA A 39 9.52 2.89 18.65
C ALA A 39 10.94 2.46 18.23
N GLU A 40 11.40 1.30 18.68
CA GLU A 40 12.78 0.82 18.48
C GLU A 40 12.91 -0.14 17.30
N GLN A 41 11.87 -0.93 17.00
CA GLN A 41 11.95 -2.04 16.05
C GLN A 41 12.26 -1.60 14.62
N LEU A 42 11.69 -0.50 14.16
CA LEU A 42 11.84 0.00 12.79
C LEU A 42 12.47 1.40 12.75
N ARG A 43 13.30 1.73 13.74
CA ARG A 43 13.90 3.07 13.89
C ARG A 43 14.76 3.50 12.69
N ASP A 44 15.33 2.55 11.98
CA ASP A 44 16.21 2.82 10.82
C ASP A 44 15.41 2.92 9.50
N LEU A 45 14.16 2.48 9.49
CA LEU A 45 13.29 2.65 8.33
C LEU A 45 13.04 4.11 8.02
N ARG A 46 13.28 4.50 6.78
CA ARG A 46 13.03 5.82 6.23
C ARG A 46 11.95 5.76 5.17
N LEU A 47 11.08 6.74 5.21
CA LEU A 47 10.03 6.96 4.20
C LEU A 47 10.31 8.27 3.48
N LEU A 48 10.63 8.18 2.18
CA LEU A 48 10.85 9.35 1.34
C LEU A 48 9.66 9.52 0.39
N THR A 49 8.90 10.55 0.61
CA THR A 49 7.72 10.83 -0.22
C THR A 49 8.13 11.71 -1.40
N VAL A 50 7.79 11.27 -2.60
CA VAL A 50 7.91 12.02 -3.85
C VAL A 50 6.50 12.38 -4.32
N PRO A 51 6.02 13.60 -4.03
CA PRO A 51 4.71 14.04 -4.49
C PRO A 51 4.69 14.14 -6.01
N ILE A 52 3.65 13.60 -6.63
CA ILE A 52 3.40 13.73 -8.07
C ILE A 52 1.97 14.22 -8.23
N ASP A 53 1.80 15.30 -8.99
CA ASP A 53 0.49 15.85 -9.28
C ASP A 53 -0.27 14.92 -10.23
N SER A 54 -1.47 14.53 -9.82
CA SER A 54 -2.34 13.73 -10.67
C SER A 54 -2.97 14.61 -11.75
N ARG A 55 -2.85 14.18 -12.99
CA ARG A 55 -3.52 14.81 -14.16
C ARG A 55 -4.93 14.30 -14.36
N ILE A 56 -5.33 13.29 -13.60
CA ILE A 56 -6.69 12.74 -13.63
C ILE A 56 -7.41 13.03 -12.31
N ASN A 57 -8.70 13.33 -12.41
CA ASN A 57 -9.55 13.42 -11.22
C ASN A 57 -10.02 12.00 -10.85
N LEU A 58 -9.16 11.26 -10.15
CA LEU A 58 -9.46 9.91 -9.70
C LEU A 58 -10.27 9.95 -8.41
N ALA A 59 -11.51 9.55 -8.47
CA ALA A 59 -12.29 9.23 -7.29
C ALA A 59 -11.85 7.86 -6.76
N THR A 60 -11.06 7.83 -5.69
CA THR A 60 -10.59 6.61 -5.01
C THR A 60 -11.73 5.62 -4.73
N GLU A 61 -12.90 6.14 -4.35
CA GLU A 61 -14.11 5.34 -4.12
C GLU A 61 -14.56 4.58 -5.37
N ALA A 62 -14.50 5.20 -6.54
CA ALA A 62 -14.86 4.54 -7.80
C ALA A 62 -13.88 3.39 -8.14
N ALA A 63 -12.58 3.61 -7.95
CA ALA A 63 -11.56 2.59 -8.15
C ALA A 63 -11.78 1.39 -7.23
N HIS A 64 -12.10 1.62 -5.95
CA HIS A 64 -12.36 0.56 -4.98
C HIS A 64 -13.67 -0.20 -5.30
N ARG A 65 -14.73 0.50 -5.70
CA ARG A 65 -16.01 -0.12 -6.05
C ARG A 65 -15.87 -1.08 -7.23
N ASP A 66 -15.07 -0.73 -8.22
CA ASP A 66 -14.91 -1.50 -9.44
C ASP A 66 -13.82 -2.59 -9.32
N ALA A 67 -12.95 -2.51 -8.32
CA ALA A 67 -11.87 -3.46 -8.08
C ALA A 67 -12.32 -4.95 -8.06
N PRO A 68 -13.44 -5.35 -7.43
CA PRO A 68 -13.90 -6.73 -7.45
C PRO A 68 -14.23 -7.32 -8.83
N GLN A 69 -14.41 -6.47 -9.84
CA GLN A 69 -14.64 -6.88 -11.23
C GLN A 69 -13.34 -7.26 -11.96
N SER A 70 -12.18 -6.93 -11.40
CA SER A 70 -10.89 -7.31 -11.95
C SER A 70 -10.73 -8.83 -11.96
N PRO A 71 -10.22 -9.42 -13.07
CA PRO A 71 -9.93 -10.86 -13.12
C PRO A 71 -8.83 -11.27 -12.13
N PHE A 72 -8.03 -10.32 -11.64
CA PHE A 72 -6.93 -10.55 -10.70
C PHE A 72 -7.37 -10.45 -9.23
N TYR A 73 -8.55 -9.89 -8.95
CA TYR A 73 -9.00 -9.58 -7.59
C TYR A 73 -9.07 -10.82 -6.69
N ARG A 74 -9.66 -11.93 -7.18
CA ARG A 74 -9.80 -13.17 -6.41
C ARG A 74 -8.45 -13.78 -6.03
N THR A 75 -7.48 -13.74 -6.94
CA THR A 75 -6.13 -14.25 -6.67
C THR A 75 -5.44 -13.41 -5.63
N TRP A 76 -5.54 -12.09 -5.74
CA TRP A 76 -5.01 -11.16 -4.75
C TRP A 76 -5.60 -11.39 -3.36
N MET A 77 -6.91 -11.54 -3.25
CA MET A 77 -7.59 -11.78 -1.96
C MET A 77 -7.22 -13.13 -1.33
N ARG A 78 -6.98 -14.17 -2.14
CA ARG A 78 -6.59 -15.49 -1.64
C ARG A 78 -5.28 -15.45 -0.86
N ASP A 79 -4.32 -14.67 -1.33
CA ASP A 79 -2.97 -14.66 -0.80
C ASP A 79 -2.81 -13.64 0.37
N ARG A 80 -3.78 -12.76 0.56
CA ARG A 80 -3.75 -11.65 1.55
C ARG A 80 -3.49 -12.10 2.98
N TYR A 81 -4.10 -13.19 3.42
CA TYR A 81 -3.92 -13.64 4.80
C TYR A 81 -2.47 -13.99 5.13
N ALA A 82 -1.82 -14.75 4.26
CA ALA A 82 -0.42 -15.14 4.44
C ALA A 82 0.50 -13.91 4.44
N GLU A 83 0.26 -12.96 3.53
CA GLU A 83 1.03 -11.72 3.42
C GLU A 83 0.85 -10.81 4.63
N VAL A 84 -0.35 -10.74 5.20
CA VAL A 84 -0.59 -9.98 6.44
C VAL A 84 0.18 -10.60 7.60
N VAL A 85 0.17 -11.93 7.75
CA VAL A 85 0.93 -12.64 8.79
C VAL A 85 2.43 -12.40 8.62
N GLU A 86 2.96 -12.56 7.40
CA GLU A 86 4.37 -12.28 7.09
C GLU A 86 4.76 -10.84 7.43
N THR A 87 3.88 -9.87 7.14
CA THR A 87 4.11 -8.47 7.49
C THR A 87 4.16 -8.27 9.00
N ILE A 88 3.25 -8.89 9.75
CA ILE A 88 3.23 -8.82 11.22
C ILE A 88 4.53 -9.37 11.79
N ASP A 89 4.93 -10.56 11.36
CA ASP A 89 6.15 -11.23 11.84
C ASP A 89 7.39 -10.38 11.52
N SER A 90 7.45 -9.81 10.32
CA SER A 90 8.52 -8.92 9.86
C SER A 90 8.65 -7.68 10.76
N VAL A 91 7.52 -7.01 11.02
CA VAL A 91 7.48 -5.81 11.88
C VAL A 91 7.91 -6.16 13.31
N GLN A 92 7.40 -7.27 13.88
CA GLN A 92 7.74 -7.70 15.23
C GLN A 92 9.22 -8.09 15.38
N ALA A 93 9.81 -8.66 14.33
CA ALA A 93 11.23 -8.97 14.27
C ALA A 93 12.13 -7.73 14.05
N GLY A 94 11.56 -6.56 13.79
CA GLY A 94 12.31 -5.35 13.44
C GLY A 94 13.00 -5.42 12.08
N ASN A 95 12.59 -6.34 11.23
CA ASN A 95 13.12 -6.52 9.88
C ASN A 95 12.21 -5.85 8.85
N TRP A 96 12.60 -4.69 8.36
CA TRP A 96 11.79 -3.92 7.43
C TRP A 96 11.86 -4.42 5.97
N LEU A 97 12.85 -5.25 5.61
CA LEU A 97 13.03 -5.69 4.22
C LEU A 97 11.82 -6.45 3.66
N PRO A 98 11.27 -7.48 4.32
CA PRO A 98 10.04 -8.13 3.86
C PRO A 98 8.85 -7.17 3.79
N LEU A 99 8.74 -6.24 4.73
CA LEU A 99 7.71 -5.19 4.70
C LEU A 99 7.84 -4.33 3.43
N GLY A 100 9.07 -3.91 3.08
CA GLY A 100 9.33 -3.14 1.87
C GLY A 100 9.00 -3.91 0.58
N GLN A 101 9.40 -5.19 0.52
CA GLN A 101 9.09 -6.08 -0.61
C GLN A 101 7.60 -6.29 -0.80
N LEU A 102 6.88 -6.55 0.28
CA LEU A 102 5.43 -6.73 0.26
C LEU A 102 4.69 -5.44 -0.10
N ALA A 103 5.14 -4.28 0.41
CA ALA A 103 4.55 -2.99 0.08
C ALA A 103 4.67 -2.67 -1.42
N GLU A 104 5.84 -2.94 -2.02
CA GLU A 104 6.05 -2.75 -3.47
C GLU A 104 5.18 -3.70 -4.29
N LEU A 105 5.19 -5.00 -3.96
CA LEU A 105 4.39 -6.00 -4.65
C LEU A 105 2.89 -5.69 -4.56
N ASP A 106 2.41 -5.33 -3.38
CA ASP A 106 1.00 -5.02 -3.16
C ASP A 106 0.56 -3.74 -3.88
N SER A 107 1.45 -2.74 -3.93
CA SER A 107 1.23 -1.53 -4.71
C SER A 107 1.04 -1.82 -6.20
N ILE A 108 1.89 -2.68 -6.80
CA ILE A 108 1.76 -3.10 -8.20
C ILE A 108 0.45 -3.87 -8.42
N ARG A 109 0.10 -4.75 -7.50
CA ARG A 109 -1.16 -5.53 -7.57
C ARG A 109 -2.39 -4.64 -7.46
N LEU A 110 -2.39 -3.66 -6.55
CA LEU A 110 -3.46 -2.69 -6.40
C LEU A 110 -3.71 -1.96 -7.72
N HIS A 111 -2.66 -1.44 -8.35
CA HIS A 111 -2.79 -0.76 -9.64
C HIS A 111 -3.22 -1.71 -10.76
N GLY A 112 -2.74 -2.94 -10.79
CA GLY A 112 -3.21 -3.97 -11.73
C GLY A 112 -4.70 -4.25 -11.60
N ILE A 113 -5.21 -4.29 -10.38
CA ILE A 113 -6.62 -4.51 -10.07
C ILE A 113 -7.45 -3.28 -10.46
N THR A 114 -7.03 -2.09 -10.09
CA THR A 114 -7.77 -0.86 -10.41
C THR A 114 -7.79 -0.58 -11.91
N MET A 115 -6.68 -0.78 -12.59
CA MET A 115 -6.59 -0.66 -14.06
C MET A 115 -7.50 -1.65 -14.81
N SER A 116 -7.76 -2.82 -14.25
CA SER A 116 -8.55 -3.88 -14.89
C SER A 116 -9.96 -4.04 -14.30
N GLY A 117 -10.33 -3.30 -13.27
CA GLY A 117 -11.60 -3.42 -12.57
C GLY A 117 -12.80 -3.05 -13.43
N SER A 118 -12.77 -1.91 -14.11
CA SER A 118 -13.85 -1.50 -14.99
C SER A 118 -13.69 -2.10 -16.40
N ARG A 119 -14.79 -2.51 -17.02
CA ARG A 119 -14.81 -2.93 -18.42
C ARG A 119 -14.83 -1.76 -19.40
N GLU A 120 -15.44 -0.66 -19.00
CA GLU A 120 -15.66 0.51 -19.89
C GLU A 120 -14.51 1.50 -19.82
N ASN A 121 -14.17 1.95 -18.60
CA ASN A 121 -13.16 2.98 -18.38
C ASN A 121 -11.97 2.41 -17.62
N LYS A 122 -10.79 2.41 -18.23
CA LYS A 122 -9.56 1.98 -17.59
C LYS A 122 -8.97 3.13 -16.76
N ILE A 123 -8.61 2.85 -15.54
CA ILE A 123 -8.01 3.81 -14.62
C ILE A 123 -6.50 3.64 -14.63
N PHE A 124 -5.79 4.63 -15.17
CA PHE A 124 -4.34 4.70 -15.13
C PHE A 124 -3.96 5.81 -14.15
N ALA A 125 -3.70 5.42 -12.92
CA ALA A 125 -3.39 6.37 -11.85
C ALA A 125 -1.89 6.77 -11.83
N TRP A 126 -1.04 6.06 -12.54
CA TRP A 126 0.37 6.44 -12.69
C TRP A 126 0.52 7.54 -13.72
N GLU A 127 1.36 8.50 -13.39
CA GLU A 127 1.80 9.56 -14.29
C GLU A 127 3.15 9.18 -14.94
N PRO A 128 3.55 9.84 -16.01
CA PRO A 128 4.85 9.55 -16.68
C PRO A 128 6.05 9.57 -15.72
N GLU A 129 5.98 10.36 -14.68
CA GLU A 129 7.01 10.53 -13.66
C GLU A 129 7.20 9.28 -12.79
N ASN A 130 6.19 8.43 -12.65
CA ASN A 130 6.28 7.18 -11.86
C ASN A 130 7.26 6.18 -12.48
N ILE A 131 7.26 6.03 -13.81
CA ILE A 131 8.08 5.03 -14.48
C ILE A 131 9.58 5.21 -14.26
N PRO A 132 10.15 6.43 -14.41
CA PRO A 132 11.55 6.67 -14.05
C PRO A 132 11.86 6.36 -12.59
N LEU A 133 10.94 6.65 -11.65
CA LEU A 133 11.12 6.38 -10.23
C LEU A 133 11.18 4.88 -9.94
N PHE A 134 10.28 4.08 -10.51
CA PHE A 134 10.31 2.62 -10.37
C PHE A 134 11.59 2.01 -10.96
N ARG A 135 12.04 2.51 -12.11
CA ARG A 135 13.32 2.10 -12.69
C ARG A 135 14.51 2.52 -11.85
N LEU A 136 14.45 3.69 -11.21
CA LEU A 136 15.48 4.13 -10.27
C LEU A 136 15.57 3.17 -9.09
N CYS A 137 14.45 2.77 -8.51
CA CYS A 137 14.38 1.80 -7.43
C CYS A 137 15.13 0.50 -7.80
N ASN A 138 14.84 -0.06 -8.98
CA ASN A 138 15.54 -1.25 -9.48
C ASN A 138 17.05 -1.04 -9.60
N ARG A 139 17.50 0.06 -10.23
CA ARG A 139 18.93 0.36 -10.38
C ARG A 139 19.65 0.52 -9.05
N LEU A 140 19.01 1.14 -8.05
CA LEU A 140 19.58 1.27 -6.71
C LEU A 140 19.76 -0.09 -6.05
N ARG A 141 18.78 -0.99 -6.18
CA ARG A 141 18.91 -2.37 -5.68
C ARG A 141 20.03 -3.15 -6.36
N GLU A 142 20.22 -2.99 -7.67
CA GLU A 142 21.35 -3.57 -8.40
C GLU A 142 22.72 -3.07 -7.89
N GLN A 143 22.75 -1.88 -7.28
CA GLN A 143 23.93 -1.29 -6.63
C GLN A 143 24.05 -1.67 -5.16
N GLY A 144 23.15 -2.51 -4.63
CA GLY A 144 23.15 -2.97 -3.24
C GLY A 144 22.44 -2.06 -2.26
N VAL A 145 21.71 -1.02 -2.73
CA VAL A 145 20.91 -0.16 -1.86
C VAL A 145 19.55 -0.81 -1.64
N PRO A 146 19.17 -1.16 -0.40
CA PRO A 146 17.86 -1.74 -0.12
C PRO A 146 16.80 -0.64 -0.16
N VAL A 147 16.08 -0.56 -1.26
CA VAL A 147 15.02 0.42 -1.48
C VAL A 147 13.83 -0.22 -2.19
N TYR A 148 12.63 0.08 -1.72
CA TYR A 148 11.37 -0.37 -2.27
C TYR A 148 10.44 0.83 -2.43
N PHE A 149 9.47 0.75 -3.33
CA PHE A 149 8.49 1.82 -3.49
C PHE A 149 7.09 1.36 -3.08
N SER A 150 6.27 2.32 -2.73
CA SER A 150 4.83 2.14 -2.58
C SER A 150 4.10 3.32 -3.21
N THR A 151 2.99 3.04 -3.85
CA THR A 151 2.00 4.03 -4.30
C THR A 151 0.64 3.60 -3.77
N ASP A 152 -0.17 4.56 -3.35
CA ASP A 152 -1.58 4.31 -3.04
C ASP A 152 -2.40 4.42 -4.34
N THR A 153 -3.64 4.79 -4.29
CA THR A 153 -4.51 4.95 -5.48
C THR A 153 -4.07 6.05 -6.45
N GLY A 154 -3.24 6.99 -5.99
CA GLY A 154 -2.69 8.09 -6.79
C GLY A 154 -1.23 7.88 -7.19
N PRO A 155 -0.64 8.84 -7.91
CA PRO A 155 0.73 8.74 -8.46
C PRO A 155 1.83 9.05 -7.44
N THR A 156 1.52 9.68 -6.31
CA THR A 156 2.54 9.96 -5.29
C THR A 156 3.26 8.68 -4.88
N THR A 157 4.59 8.71 -4.98
CA THR A 157 5.44 7.57 -4.69
C THR A 157 6.13 7.75 -3.34
N VAL A 158 6.13 6.72 -2.52
CA VAL A 158 6.88 6.66 -1.26
C VAL A 158 7.97 5.60 -1.40
N PHE A 159 9.22 5.96 -1.15
CA PHE A 159 10.31 5.01 -1.04
C PHE A 159 10.51 4.59 0.40
N LEU A 160 10.69 3.29 0.60
CA LEU A 160 11.06 2.67 1.86
C LEU A 160 12.54 2.25 1.75
N THR A 161 13.37 2.70 2.69
CA THR A 161 14.81 2.42 2.75
C THR A 161 15.31 2.55 4.19
N ASP A 162 16.58 2.28 4.46
CA ASP A 162 17.28 2.50 5.73
C ASP A 162 18.45 3.48 5.60
#